data_4c6ed774d2046692fc7bb122abe20203
#
_entry.id   4c6ed774d2046692fc7bb122abe20203
#
_cell.length_a   1.000
_cell.length_b   1.000
_cell.length_c   1.000
_cell.angle_alpha   90.00
_cell.angle_beta   90.00
_cell.angle_gamma   90.00
#
_symmetry.space_group_name_H-M   'P 1'
#
loop_
_entity.id
_entity.type
_entity.pdbx_description
1 polymer ?
#
loop_
_entity_poly.entity_id
_entity_poly.type
_entity_poly.pdbx_seq_one_letter_code
_entity_poly.pdbx_strand_id
1 'polypeptide(L)'
;MTEPTVTFDASATAIDHFRLLYCRFTLKATTPLHLPPYKGSAFRGGFGHALKQMACTAPEKICDTCEQPNRCIYAYLFETKIEQTGANEEMIPRPFVLVPPLEAYREYAPGDVMTCDLVLTGDAMEYLPYFIAGLNQLGHQGIGKSMGRYTITAVHCLRPNAPAYELYCGPENRFEDLRAPTTGGELAMQYRDASPQHLTLSLITPTRLKYQGHLLKQAPPFHVIARRLLDRIAELSLFFHDTPLALDIRAWKHASEAIRLVESHVTPYDWERYSSRQRTRMKLGGVVGTATYAGDLAPFLPLLSLGEWLNVGKGATFGLGKYQIADMA
;
A
#
# COMPACT_ATOMS: atom_id res chain seq x y z
N MET A 1 42.30 19.23 6.97
CA MET A 1 41.90 17.85 6.64
C MET A 1 40.44 17.96 6.18
N THR A 2 40.25 18.02 4.86
CA THR A 2 38.92 18.03 4.24
C THR A 2 38.36 16.61 4.39
N GLU A 3 37.27 16.47 5.13
CA GLU A 3 36.49 15.23 5.14
C GLU A 3 36.14 14.87 3.70
N PRO A 4 36.27 13.58 3.29
CA PRO A 4 35.83 13.18 1.97
C PRO A 4 34.31 13.41 1.90
N THR A 5 33.91 14.29 0.98
CA THR A 5 32.50 14.42 0.59
C THR A 5 32.13 13.07 -0.02
N VAL A 6 31.54 12.19 0.77
CA VAL A 6 30.91 10.99 0.26
C VAL A 6 29.75 11.48 -0.59
N THR A 7 29.96 11.53 -1.90
CA THR A 7 28.87 11.72 -2.87
C THR A 7 27.93 10.52 -2.65
N PHE A 8 26.79 10.79 -2.07
CA PHE A 8 25.70 9.83 -1.95
C PHE A 8 25.21 9.53 -3.38
N ASP A 9 25.80 8.51 -3.97
CA ASP A 9 25.26 7.92 -5.20
C ASP A 9 24.06 7.07 -4.76
N ALA A 10 22.90 7.73 -4.72
CA ALA A 10 21.61 7.06 -4.68
C ALA A 10 21.41 6.39 -6.05
N SER A 11 22.35 5.50 -6.42
CA SER A 11 22.22 4.81 -7.69
C SER A 11 20.83 4.19 -7.72
N ALA A 12 19.99 4.78 -8.54
CA ALA A 12 18.61 4.40 -8.82
C ALA A 12 18.50 2.88 -9.09
N THR A 13 19.59 2.27 -9.52
CA THR A 13 19.74 0.87 -9.91
C THR A 13 19.21 -0.16 -8.88
N ALA A 14 19.32 0.13 -7.58
CA ALA A 14 18.87 -0.85 -6.59
C ALA A 14 17.33 -0.95 -6.52
N ILE A 15 16.61 0.19 -6.67
CA ILE A 15 15.13 0.21 -6.66
C ILE A 15 14.54 -0.20 -8.01
N ASP A 16 15.32 -0.07 -9.11
CA ASP A 16 14.87 -0.30 -10.47
C ASP A 16 14.28 -1.69 -10.70
N HIS A 17 14.78 -2.70 -9.98
CA HIS A 17 14.31 -4.09 -10.11
C HIS A 17 13.12 -4.43 -9.20
N PHE A 18 12.63 -3.48 -8.40
CA PHE A 18 11.46 -3.71 -7.56
C PHE A 18 10.21 -3.87 -8.43
N ARG A 19 9.60 -5.05 -8.43
CA ARG A 19 8.45 -5.39 -9.28
C ARG A 19 7.14 -5.15 -8.55
N LEU A 20 6.17 -4.57 -9.25
CA LEU A 20 4.84 -4.35 -8.71
C LEU A 20 3.77 -4.31 -9.81
N LEU A 21 2.53 -4.49 -9.40
CA LEU A 21 1.34 -4.42 -10.24
C LEU A 21 0.34 -3.50 -9.58
N TYR A 22 -0.16 -2.49 -10.29
CA TYR A 22 -1.21 -1.59 -9.80
C TYR A 22 -2.51 -1.85 -10.58
N CYS A 23 -3.52 -2.33 -9.87
CA CYS A 23 -4.84 -2.62 -10.41
C CYS A 23 -5.90 -1.67 -9.85
N ARG A 24 -6.76 -1.15 -10.71
CA ARG A 24 -7.98 -0.42 -10.34
C ARG A 24 -9.20 -1.29 -10.60
N PHE A 25 -9.94 -1.55 -9.56
CA PHE A 25 -11.20 -2.28 -9.59
C PHE A 25 -12.35 -1.29 -9.73
N THR A 26 -13.21 -1.51 -10.71
CA THR A 26 -14.49 -0.82 -10.86
C THR A 26 -15.58 -1.67 -10.28
N LEU A 27 -16.23 -1.15 -9.21
CA LEU A 27 -17.25 -1.84 -8.43
C LEU A 27 -18.59 -1.15 -8.66
N LYS A 28 -19.62 -1.89 -9.05
CA LYS A 28 -20.97 -1.38 -9.24
C LYS A 28 -21.90 -1.88 -8.14
N ALA A 29 -22.50 -0.97 -7.39
CA ALA A 29 -23.47 -1.30 -6.37
C ALA A 29 -24.69 -2.00 -7.01
N THR A 30 -25.12 -3.13 -6.45
CA THR A 30 -26.32 -3.89 -6.88
C THR A 30 -27.46 -3.75 -5.90
N THR A 31 -27.18 -3.40 -4.66
CA THR A 31 -28.15 -3.03 -3.63
C THR A 31 -27.66 -1.76 -2.91
N PRO A 32 -28.52 -1.06 -2.14
CA PRO A 32 -28.07 0.09 -1.38
C PRO A 32 -26.90 -0.25 -0.45
N LEU A 33 -25.82 0.53 -0.51
CA LEU A 33 -24.62 0.38 0.32
C LEU A 33 -24.53 1.52 1.33
N HIS A 34 -24.21 1.20 2.58
CA HIS A 34 -23.86 2.19 3.59
C HIS A 34 -22.49 1.85 4.19
N LEU A 35 -21.46 2.60 3.80
CA LEU A 35 -20.06 2.38 4.18
C LEU A 35 -19.61 3.34 5.30
N PRO A 36 -18.59 2.98 6.08
CA PRO A 36 -18.02 3.88 7.08
C PRO A 36 -17.29 5.07 6.43
N PRO A 37 -17.02 6.17 7.17
CA PRO A 37 -16.28 7.31 6.65
C PRO A 37 -14.93 6.92 6.02
N TYR A 38 -14.14 6.11 6.70
CA TYR A 38 -12.96 5.46 6.14
C TYR A 38 -13.25 3.99 5.85
N LYS A 39 -13.24 3.64 4.58
CA LYS A 39 -13.73 2.35 4.08
C LYS A 39 -12.70 1.22 4.15
N GLY A 40 -11.40 1.54 4.41
CA GLY A 40 -10.29 0.57 4.35
C GLY A 40 -10.47 -0.65 5.24
N SER A 41 -11.06 -0.48 6.43
CA SER A 41 -11.34 -1.60 7.33
C SER A 41 -12.42 -2.54 6.79
N ALA A 42 -13.47 -2.00 6.18
CA ALA A 42 -14.55 -2.78 5.59
C ALA A 42 -14.04 -3.61 4.41
N PHE A 43 -13.29 -2.98 3.48
CA PHE A 43 -12.74 -3.66 2.30
C PHE A 43 -11.68 -4.69 2.69
N ARG A 44 -10.61 -4.29 3.42
CA ARG A 44 -9.53 -5.21 3.78
C ARG A 44 -9.98 -6.32 4.72
N GLY A 45 -10.80 -5.98 5.70
CA GLY A 45 -11.33 -6.97 6.63
C GLY A 45 -12.27 -7.96 5.96
N GLY A 46 -13.19 -7.47 5.15
CA GLY A 46 -14.11 -8.28 4.36
C GLY A 46 -13.39 -9.16 3.35
N PHE A 47 -12.43 -8.61 2.60
CA PHE A 47 -11.59 -9.37 1.68
C PHE A 47 -10.85 -10.50 2.40
N GLY A 48 -10.19 -10.21 3.53
CA GLY A 48 -9.47 -11.24 4.28
C GLY A 48 -10.39 -12.36 4.78
N HIS A 49 -11.62 -12.03 5.19
CA HIS A 49 -12.61 -13.02 5.58
C HIS A 49 -13.06 -13.87 4.39
N ALA A 50 -13.42 -13.24 3.28
CA ALA A 50 -13.84 -13.93 2.06
C ALA A 50 -12.73 -14.84 1.51
N LEU A 51 -11.49 -14.35 1.43
CA LEU A 51 -10.35 -15.15 0.98
C LEU A 51 -10.12 -16.35 1.90
N LYS A 52 -10.19 -16.16 3.21
CA LYS A 52 -10.03 -17.27 4.16
C LYS A 52 -11.09 -18.33 4.00
N GLN A 53 -12.33 -17.93 3.79
CA GLN A 53 -13.43 -18.87 3.53
C GLN A 53 -13.22 -19.70 2.26
N MET A 54 -12.69 -19.07 1.20
CA MET A 54 -12.46 -19.72 -0.09
C MET A 54 -11.21 -20.62 -0.10
N ALA A 55 -10.14 -20.18 0.54
CA ALA A 55 -8.82 -20.80 0.41
C ALA A 55 -8.44 -21.73 1.56
N CYS A 56 -9.08 -21.61 2.72
CA CYS A 56 -8.71 -22.39 3.89
C CYS A 56 -9.32 -23.78 3.85
N THR A 57 -8.49 -24.81 3.74
CA THR A 57 -8.87 -26.21 3.76
C THR A 57 -8.78 -26.85 5.16
N ALA A 58 -8.19 -26.17 6.14
CA ALA A 58 -8.04 -26.67 7.50
C ALA A 58 -9.41 -26.79 8.20
N PRO A 59 -9.74 -27.93 8.86
CA PRO A 59 -11.06 -28.14 9.46
C PRO A 59 -11.46 -27.07 10.46
N GLU A 60 -10.53 -26.70 11.34
CA GLU A 60 -10.78 -25.73 12.41
C GLU A 60 -10.63 -24.26 11.96
N LYS A 61 -10.06 -24.04 10.79
CA LYS A 61 -9.74 -22.70 10.25
C LYS A 61 -8.95 -21.80 11.21
N ILE A 62 -8.11 -22.40 12.06
CA ILE A 62 -7.23 -21.70 13.02
C ILE A 62 -5.83 -21.65 12.42
N CYS A 63 -5.31 -20.43 12.16
CA CYS A 63 -4.00 -20.26 11.52
C CYS A 63 -2.84 -20.54 12.47
N ASP A 64 -3.00 -20.27 13.75
CA ASP A 64 -1.93 -20.42 14.75
C ASP A 64 -1.51 -21.88 14.95
N THR A 65 -2.44 -22.84 14.76
CA THR A 65 -2.21 -24.29 14.89
C THR A 65 -2.23 -25.00 13.53
N CYS A 66 -2.20 -24.27 12.42
CA CYS A 66 -2.27 -24.86 11.09
C CYS A 66 -0.97 -25.57 10.70
N GLU A 67 -1.06 -26.83 10.29
CA GLU A 67 0.08 -27.66 9.87
C GLU A 67 0.59 -27.33 8.45
N GLN A 68 -0.17 -26.56 7.67
CA GLN A 68 0.16 -26.26 6.26
C GLN A 68 0.24 -24.74 5.95
N PRO A 69 0.91 -23.92 6.78
CA PRO A 69 0.95 -22.47 6.54
C PRO A 69 1.67 -22.12 5.24
N ASN A 70 2.70 -22.89 4.87
CA ASN A 70 3.56 -22.62 3.68
C ASN A 70 2.87 -22.94 2.34
N ARG A 71 1.71 -23.61 2.36
CA ARG A 71 0.91 -23.92 1.16
C ARG A 71 -0.38 -23.11 1.08
N CYS A 72 -0.60 -22.22 2.04
CA CYS A 72 -1.84 -21.48 2.17
C CYS A 72 -1.68 -20.04 1.70
N ILE A 73 -2.41 -19.67 0.64
CA ILE A 73 -2.42 -18.29 0.14
C ILE A 73 -2.87 -17.27 1.19
N TYR A 74 -3.82 -17.63 2.06
CA TYR A 74 -4.23 -16.76 3.15
C TYR A 74 -3.06 -16.50 4.12
N ALA A 75 -2.31 -17.53 4.48
CA ALA A 75 -1.15 -17.39 5.33
C ALA A 75 -0.05 -16.55 4.63
N TYR A 76 0.22 -16.79 3.38
CA TYR A 76 1.18 -16.01 2.59
C TYR A 76 0.83 -14.51 2.58
N LEU A 77 -0.43 -14.15 2.36
CA LEU A 77 -0.85 -12.75 2.25
C LEU A 77 -1.11 -12.07 3.61
N PHE A 78 -1.50 -12.82 4.66
CA PHE A 78 -1.98 -12.23 5.91
C PHE A 78 -1.23 -12.64 7.17
N GLU A 79 -0.62 -13.84 7.17
CA GLU A 79 -0.02 -14.45 8.37
C GLU A 79 1.42 -14.92 8.11
N THR A 80 2.13 -14.25 7.17
CA THR A 80 3.49 -14.64 6.76
C THR A 80 4.34 -15.02 7.97
N LYS A 81 4.60 -16.31 8.14
CA LYS A 81 5.45 -16.87 9.21
C LYS A 81 6.81 -17.13 8.61
N ILE A 82 7.87 -16.69 9.29
CA ILE A 82 9.24 -16.93 8.88
C ILE A 82 9.92 -17.71 9.98
N GLU A 83 10.11 -18.99 9.74
CA GLU A 83 10.75 -19.91 10.68
C GLU A 83 12.25 -19.63 10.90
N GLN A 84 12.89 -18.81 10.05
CA GLN A 84 14.34 -18.75 9.95
C GLN A 84 15.01 -17.44 10.40
N THR A 85 14.30 -16.36 10.66
CA THR A 85 14.96 -15.05 10.87
C THR A 85 14.86 -14.47 12.27
N GLY A 86 14.10 -15.08 13.20
CA GLY A 86 13.87 -14.49 14.53
C GLY A 86 13.17 -13.12 14.47
N ALA A 87 12.73 -12.69 13.29
CA ALA A 87 11.99 -11.46 13.10
C ALA A 87 10.59 -11.61 13.69
N ASN A 88 10.16 -10.60 14.42
CA ASN A 88 8.82 -10.56 15.01
C ASN A 88 7.79 -10.57 13.87
N GLU A 89 6.91 -11.56 13.79
CA GLU A 89 5.89 -11.75 12.73
C GLU A 89 5.04 -10.48 12.48
N GLU A 90 4.90 -9.62 13.49
CA GLU A 90 4.22 -8.33 13.37
C GLU A 90 4.97 -7.30 12.50
N MET A 91 6.24 -7.52 12.21
CA MET A 91 7.11 -6.57 11.51
C MET A 91 7.15 -6.79 10.00
N ILE A 92 6.81 -7.97 9.50
CA ILE A 92 6.85 -8.26 8.05
C ILE A 92 5.72 -7.54 7.35
N PRO A 93 6.02 -6.65 6.39
CA PRO A 93 4.99 -5.97 5.63
C PRO A 93 4.25 -6.95 4.74
N ARG A 94 2.96 -6.77 4.58
CA ARG A 94 2.19 -7.61 3.64
C ARG A 94 2.47 -7.16 2.20
N PRO A 95 2.54 -8.09 1.23
CA PRO A 95 2.94 -7.78 -0.14
C PRO A 95 1.83 -7.14 -0.97
N PHE A 96 0.88 -6.47 -0.33
CA PHE A 96 -0.17 -5.76 -1.01
C PHE A 96 -0.59 -4.47 -0.28
N VAL A 97 -1.17 -3.56 -1.06
CA VAL A 97 -1.86 -2.36 -0.59
C VAL A 97 -3.27 -2.39 -1.17
N LEU A 98 -4.29 -2.25 -0.33
CA LEU A 98 -5.68 -2.15 -0.76
C LEU A 98 -6.21 -0.76 -0.41
N VAL A 99 -6.30 0.13 -1.40
CA VAL A 99 -6.83 1.48 -1.23
C VAL A 99 -8.34 1.43 -1.47
N PRO A 100 -9.15 1.68 -0.44
CA PRO A 100 -10.60 1.67 -0.58
C PRO A 100 -11.08 2.87 -1.40
N PRO A 101 -12.38 2.92 -1.77
CA PRO A 101 -12.98 4.14 -2.31
C PRO A 101 -12.74 5.33 -1.38
N LEU A 102 -12.14 6.41 -1.91
CA LEU A 102 -11.69 7.59 -1.14
C LEU A 102 -12.70 8.73 -1.12
N GLU A 103 -13.79 8.64 -1.86
CA GLU A 103 -14.86 9.63 -1.88
C GLU A 103 -15.42 9.86 -0.47
N ALA A 104 -15.79 11.09 -0.16
CA ALA A 104 -16.34 11.46 1.14
C ALA A 104 -17.73 10.88 1.40
N TYR A 105 -18.54 10.67 0.36
CA TYR A 105 -19.88 10.11 0.49
C TYR A 105 -19.82 8.62 0.88
N ARG A 106 -20.87 8.17 1.54
CA ARG A 106 -20.92 6.88 2.23
C ARG A 106 -22.09 6.00 1.78
N GLU A 107 -23.02 6.59 1.06
CA GLU A 107 -24.23 5.94 0.58
C GLU A 107 -24.17 5.81 -0.92
N TYR A 108 -24.41 4.61 -1.41
CA TYR A 108 -24.42 4.29 -2.84
C TYR A 108 -25.76 3.63 -3.17
N ALA A 109 -26.43 4.18 -4.19
CA ALA A 109 -27.63 3.58 -4.74
C ALA A 109 -27.27 2.41 -5.68
N PRO A 110 -28.21 1.49 -5.95
CA PRO A 110 -28.02 0.48 -6.98
C PRO A 110 -27.70 1.16 -8.33
N GLY A 111 -26.61 0.71 -8.95
CA GLY A 111 -26.08 1.31 -10.20
C GLY A 111 -24.91 2.26 -10.00
N ASP A 112 -24.72 2.81 -8.79
CA ASP A 112 -23.58 3.67 -8.51
C ASP A 112 -22.26 2.90 -8.63
N VAL A 113 -21.22 3.63 -9.08
CA VAL A 113 -19.90 3.09 -9.32
C VAL A 113 -18.93 3.66 -8.29
N MET A 114 -18.07 2.81 -7.75
CA MET A 114 -16.94 3.18 -6.89
C MET A 114 -15.68 2.47 -7.36
N THR A 115 -14.53 3.02 -7.02
CA THR A 115 -13.24 2.40 -7.36
C THR A 115 -12.47 2.01 -6.11
N CYS A 116 -11.78 0.88 -6.22
CA CYS A 116 -10.87 0.36 -5.20
C CYS A 116 -9.55 0.01 -5.88
N ASP A 117 -8.43 0.48 -5.34
CA ASP A 117 -7.13 0.21 -5.95
C ASP A 117 -6.38 -0.88 -5.16
N LEU A 118 -5.67 -1.74 -5.89
CA LEU A 118 -4.84 -2.81 -5.37
C LEU A 118 -3.43 -2.69 -5.93
N VAL A 119 -2.43 -2.66 -5.06
CA VAL A 119 -1.03 -2.82 -5.46
C VAL A 119 -0.53 -4.15 -4.92
N LEU A 120 0.07 -4.96 -5.79
CA LEU A 120 0.74 -6.22 -5.47
C LEU A 120 2.23 -6.07 -5.72
N THR A 121 3.07 -6.71 -4.90
CA THR A 121 4.53 -6.62 -5.01
C THR A 121 5.18 -7.99 -5.13
N GLY A 122 6.21 -8.08 -5.97
CA GLY A 122 6.97 -9.31 -6.17
C GLY A 122 6.07 -10.46 -6.58
N ASP A 123 6.31 -11.62 -6.01
CA ASP A 123 5.61 -12.86 -6.37
C ASP A 123 4.13 -12.87 -5.96
N ALA A 124 3.70 -11.91 -5.10
CA ALA A 124 2.29 -11.77 -4.80
C ALA A 124 1.43 -11.37 -6.00
N MET A 125 2.03 -10.90 -7.09
CA MET A 125 1.32 -10.59 -8.34
C MET A 125 0.64 -11.81 -8.96
N GLU A 126 1.19 -13.01 -8.78
CA GLU A 126 0.62 -14.27 -9.25
C GLU A 126 -0.75 -14.57 -8.60
N TYR A 127 -1.00 -13.98 -7.44
CA TYR A 127 -2.25 -14.16 -6.71
C TYR A 127 -3.35 -13.17 -7.07
N LEU A 128 -3.19 -12.32 -8.10
CA LEU A 128 -4.24 -11.41 -8.57
C LEU A 128 -5.60 -12.08 -8.77
N PRO A 129 -5.71 -13.30 -9.36
CA PRO A 129 -6.99 -13.99 -9.51
C PRO A 129 -7.70 -14.23 -8.17
N TYR A 130 -6.96 -14.51 -7.10
CA TYR A 130 -7.53 -14.68 -5.76
C TYR A 130 -8.01 -13.37 -5.15
N PHE A 131 -7.37 -12.23 -5.47
CA PHE A 131 -7.88 -10.92 -5.07
C PHE A 131 -9.19 -10.60 -5.78
N ILE A 132 -9.28 -10.87 -7.08
CA ILE A 132 -10.51 -10.67 -7.87
C ILE A 132 -11.63 -11.56 -7.30
N ALA A 133 -11.38 -12.85 -7.13
CA ALA A 133 -12.35 -13.79 -6.57
C ALA A 133 -12.78 -13.42 -5.15
N GLY A 134 -11.83 -13.05 -4.27
CA GLY A 134 -12.11 -12.67 -2.88
C GLY A 134 -12.91 -11.36 -2.76
N LEU A 135 -12.58 -10.35 -3.57
CA LEU A 135 -13.35 -9.10 -3.61
C LEU A 135 -14.73 -9.30 -4.23
N ASN A 136 -14.85 -10.17 -5.23
CA ASN A 136 -16.15 -10.53 -5.80
C ASN A 136 -17.01 -11.27 -4.78
N GLN A 137 -16.44 -12.24 -4.06
CA GLN A 137 -17.12 -12.96 -2.97
C GLN A 137 -17.57 -12.01 -1.86
N LEU A 138 -16.74 -11.03 -1.47
CA LEU A 138 -17.12 -9.95 -0.55
C LEU A 138 -18.32 -9.17 -1.08
N GLY A 139 -18.32 -8.83 -2.37
CA GLY A 139 -19.44 -8.14 -3.01
C GLY A 139 -20.74 -8.91 -2.95
N HIS A 140 -20.69 -10.22 -3.14
CA HIS A 140 -21.86 -11.11 -3.02
C HIS A 140 -22.33 -11.29 -1.58
N GLN A 141 -21.43 -11.40 -0.62
CA GLN A 141 -21.76 -11.51 0.81
C GLN A 141 -22.36 -10.22 1.37
N GLY A 142 -21.91 -9.09 0.83
CA GLY A 142 -22.28 -7.76 1.28
C GLY A 142 -21.26 -7.12 2.19
N ILE A 143 -21.24 -5.79 2.16
CA ILE A 143 -20.29 -4.95 2.88
C ILE A 143 -20.99 -3.79 3.60
N GLY A 144 -20.38 -3.29 4.66
CA GLY A 144 -20.89 -2.16 5.42
C GLY A 144 -22.04 -2.48 6.35
N LYS A 145 -22.69 -1.43 6.89
CA LYS A 145 -23.73 -1.57 7.92
C LYS A 145 -24.99 -2.27 7.38
N SER A 146 -25.34 -2.02 6.13
CA SER A 146 -26.51 -2.56 5.46
C SER A 146 -26.28 -3.92 4.80
N MET A 147 -25.05 -4.47 4.87
CA MET A 147 -24.65 -5.64 4.08
C MET A 147 -25.00 -5.47 2.60
N GLY A 148 -24.79 -4.26 2.09
CA GLY A 148 -25.06 -3.93 0.70
C GLY A 148 -24.11 -4.66 -0.24
N ARG A 149 -24.58 -4.98 -1.45
CA ARG A 149 -23.89 -5.82 -2.43
C ARG A 149 -23.36 -5.02 -3.60
N TYR A 150 -22.28 -5.50 -4.17
CA TYR A 150 -21.69 -4.97 -5.41
C TYR A 150 -21.15 -6.08 -6.30
N THR A 151 -20.89 -5.78 -7.55
CA THR A 151 -20.18 -6.63 -8.50
C THR A 151 -18.94 -5.91 -9.03
N ILE A 152 -17.89 -6.66 -9.33
CA ILE A 152 -16.73 -6.15 -10.07
C ILE A 152 -17.13 -6.09 -11.54
N THR A 153 -17.12 -4.90 -12.13
CA THR A 153 -17.42 -4.72 -13.57
C THR A 153 -16.16 -4.77 -14.43
N ALA A 154 -15.04 -4.25 -13.93
CA ALA A 154 -13.75 -4.31 -14.63
C ALA A 154 -12.59 -4.23 -13.64
N VAL A 155 -11.44 -4.76 -14.05
CA VAL A 155 -10.15 -4.51 -13.40
C VAL A 155 -9.17 -4.04 -14.46
N HIS A 156 -8.62 -2.84 -14.26
CA HIS A 156 -7.62 -2.25 -15.15
C HIS A 156 -6.26 -2.24 -14.48
N CYS A 157 -5.23 -2.60 -15.23
CA CYS A 157 -3.84 -2.38 -14.83
C CYS A 157 -3.45 -0.93 -15.15
N LEU A 158 -2.93 -0.23 -14.16
CA LEU A 158 -2.39 1.11 -14.31
C LEU A 158 -0.86 1.04 -14.42
N ARG A 159 -0.31 1.82 -15.35
CA ARG A 159 1.14 1.91 -15.57
C ARG A 159 1.57 3.38 -15.63
N PRO A 160 2.80 3.71 -15.22
CA PRO A 160 3.31 5.06 -15.42
C PRO A 160 3.42 5.33 -16.93
N ASN A 161 3.03 6.52 -17.35
CA ASN A 161 3.20 7.02 -18.73
C ASN A 161 2.64 6.11 -19.84
N ALA A 162 1.67 5.24 -19.52
CA ALA A 162 1.03 4.34 -20.47
C ALA A 162 -0.49 4.29 -20.25
N PRO A 163 -1.29 4.03 -21.28
CA PRO A 163 -2.72 3.81 -21.12
C PRO A 163 -2.98 2.61 -20.21
N ALA A 164 -3.98 2.75 -19.33
CA ALA A 164 -4.50 1.61 -18.58
C ALA A 164 -5.04 0.54 -19.55
N TYR A 165 -4.88 -0.73 -19.19
CA TYR A 165 -5.46 -1.83 -19.97
C TYR A 165 -6.29 -2.73 -19.07
N GLU A 166 -7.38 -3.28 -19.66
CA GLU A 166 -8.26 -4.18 -18.93
C GLU A 166 -7.59 -5.53 -18.70
N LEU A 167 -7.60 -5.99 -17.45
CA LEU A 167 -7.14 -7.32 -17.03
C LEU A 167 -8.29 -8.28 -16.76
N TYR A 168 -9.45 -7.74 -16.42
CA TYR A 168 -10.62 -8.55 -16.13
C TYR A 168 -11.90 -7.80 -16.51
N CYS A 169 -12.73 -8.45 -17.30
CA CYS A 169 -14.09 -8.01 -17.66
C CYS A 169 -15.10 -8.81 -16.83
N GLY A 170 -15.77 -8.14 -15.88
CA GLY A 170 -16.70 -8.79 -14.96
C GLY A 170 -17.93 -9.42 -15.63
N PRO A 171 -18.64 -8.71 -16.53
CA PRO A 171 -19.81 -9.25 -17.24
C PRO A 171 -19.51 -10.51 -18.06
N GLU A 172 -18.32 -10.62 -18.61
CA GLU A 172 -17.89 -11.75 -19.44
C GLU A 172 -17.14 -12.81 -18.63
N ASN A 173 -16.81 -12.51 -17.37
CA ASN A 173 -15.92 -13.31 -16.54
C ASN A 173 -14.62 -13.69 -17.27
N ARG A 174 -14.07 -12.73 -18.02
CA ARG A 174 -12.91 -12.93 -18.90
C ARG A 174 -11.67 -12.29 -18.30
N PHE A 175 -10.62 -13.06 -18.24
CA PHE A 175 -9.27 -12.59 -17.87
C PHE A 175 -8.44 -12.37 -19.11
N GLU A 176 -7.67 -11.30 -19.12
CA GLU A 176 -6.63 -11.03 -20.10
C GLU A 176 -5.26 -11.35 -19.50
N ASP A 177 -4.30 -11.64 -20.37
CA ASP A 177 -2.94 -11.96 -19.93
C ASP A 177 -2.28 -10.77 -19.23
N LEU A 178 -1.63 -11.04 -18.11
CA LEU A 178 -0.85 -10.05 -17.40
C LEU A 178 0.39 -9.70 -18.22
N ARG A 179 0.49 -8.43 -18.61
CA ARG A 179 1.71 -7.90 -19.25
C ARG A 179 2.84 -7.81 -18.21
N ALA A 180 4.05 -7.50 -18.70
CA ALA A 180 5.20 -7.29 -17.80
C ALA A 180 4.84 -6.36 -16.62
N PRO A 181 5.29 -6.67 -15.40
CA PRO A 181 5.05 -5.84 -14.23
C PRO A 181 5.69 -4.45 -14.39
N THR A 182 5.17 -3.47 -13.68
CA THR A 182 5.83 -2.18 -13.52
C THR A 182 7.03 -2.35 -12.60
N THR A 183 8.12 -1.64 -12.90
CA THR A 183 9.32 -1.67 -12.06
C THR A 183 9.53 -0.32 -11.35
N GLY A 184 10.33 -0.33 -10.28
CA GLY A 184 10.72 0.90 -9.60
C GLY A 184 11.45 1.86 -10.53
N GLY A 185 12.26 1.35 -11.48
CA GLY A 185 12.92 2.15 -12.49
C GLY A 185 11.94 2.85 -13.43
N GLU A 186 10.88 2.17 -13.88
CA GLU A 186 9.82 2.81 -14.68
C GLU A 186 9.13 3.94 -13.91
N LEU A 187 8.91 3.78 -12.60
CA LEU A 187 8.34 4.85 -11.76
C LEU A 187 9.30 6.02 -11.60
N ALA A 188 10.58 5.75 -11.41
CA ALA A 188 11.61 6.77 -11.25
C ALA A 188 11.85 7.59 -12.53
N MET A 189 11.63 7.00 -13.71
CA MET A 189 11.86 7.66 -14.99
C MET A 189 11.08 8.96 -15.17
N GLN A 190 9.90 9.10 -14.57
CA GLN A 190 9.09 10.33 -14.65
C GLN A 190 9.77 11.53 -13.98
N TYR A 191 10.74 11.27 -13.09
CA TYR A 191 11.47 12.29 -12.33
C TYR A 191 12.96 12.35 -12.68
N ARG A 192 13.39 11.69 -13.77
CA ARG A 192 14.82 11.49 -14.09
C ARG A 192 15.61 12.79 -14.18
N ASP A 193 15.02 13.82 -14.78
CA ASP A 193 15.69 15.10 -15.01
C ASP A 193 15.29 16.16 -13.97
N ALA A 194 14.55 15.74 -12.92
CA ALA A 194 14.12 16.65 -11.86
C ALA A 194 15.19 16.79 -10.79
N SER A 195 15.48 18.04 -10.40
CA SER A 195 16.40 18.36 -9.33
C SER A 195 15.78 19.42 -8.39
N PRO A 196 14.67 19.09 -7.72
CA PRO A 196 13.95 20.05 -6.92
C PRO A 196 14.72 20.42 -5.65
N GLN A 197 14.69 21.73 -5.32
CA GLN A 197 15.13 22.23 -4.01
C GLN A 197 13.97 22.25 -3.00
N HIS A 198 12.72 22.18 -3.49
CA HIS A 198 11.51 22.06 -2.68
C HIS A 198 10.63 20.97 -3.26
N LEU A 199 9.99 20.20 -2.36
CA LEU A 199 9.05 19.14 -2.74
C LEU A 199 7.92 19.10 -1.74
N THR A 200 6.69 19.12 -2.25
CA THR A 200 5.48 19.02 -1.46
C THR A 200 4.86 17.62 -1.57
N LEU A 201 4.70 16.96 -0.44
CA LEU A 201 3.93 15.72 -0.33
C LEU A 201 2.51 16.02 0.12
N SER A 202 1.52 15.54 -0.63
CA SER A 202 0.12 15.51 -0.23
C SER A 202 -0.21 14.16 0.41
N LEU A 203 -0.45 14.17 1.72
CA LEU A 203 -0.85 12.98 2.50
C LEU A 203 -2.36 12.76 2.34
N ILE A 204 -2.75 11.91 1.40
CA ILE A 204 -4.14 11.72 0.95
C ILE A 204 -4.94 10.91 1.96
N THR A 205 -4.33 9.86 2.51
CA THR A 205 -4.98 9.04 3.54
C THR A 205 -4.21 9.14 4.85
N PRO A 206 -4.84 8.81 6.00
CA PRO A 206 -4.19 8.95 7.29
C PRO A 206 -2.81 8.29 7.33
N THR A 207 -1.77 9.13 7.36
CA THR A 207 -0.37 8.68 7.39
C THR A 207 0.03 8.43 8.83
N ARG A 208 0.23 7.14 9.14
CA ARG A 208 0.44 6.64 10.49
C ARG A 208 1.91 6.29 10.72
N LEU A 209 2.68 7.25 11.20
CA LEU A 209 4.11 7.11 11.47
C LEU A 209 4.41 7.22 12.97
N LYS A 210 5.34 6.39 13.46
CA LYS A 210 5.89 6.49 14.79
C LYS A 210 7.29 7.08 14.72
N TYR A 211 7.56 8.05 15.59
CA TYR A 211 8.87 8.61 15.82
C TYR A 211 9.15 8.70 17.32
N GLN A 212 10.30 8.27 17.75
CA GLN A 212 10.69 8.20 19.18
C GLN A 212 9.63 7.51 20.07
N GLY A 213 9.04 6.41 19.58
CA GLY A 213 8.03 5.65 20.31
C GLY A 213 6.59 6.18 20.20
N HIS A 214 6.39 7.42 19.78
CA HIS A 214 5.09 8.10 19.73
C HIS A 214 4.53 8.18 18.32
N LEU A 215 3.20 8.10 18.20
CA LEU A 215 2.51 8.35 16.95
C LEU A 215 2.54 9.85 16.64
N LEU A 216 3.00 10.20 15.44
CA LEU A 216 3.04 11.60 14.99
C LEU A 216 1.62 12.15 14.80
N LYS A 217 1.41 13.37 15.31
CA LYS A 217 0.18 14.18 15.14
C LYS A 217 0.44 15.45 14.35
N GLN A 218 1.65 15.64 13.86
CA GLN A 218 2.12 16.77 13.07
C GLN A 218 2.81 16.25 11.81
N ALA A 219 3.20 17.15 10.91
CA ALA A 219 3.95 16.79 9.73
C ALA A 219 5.20 15.97 10.10
N PRO A 220 5.37 14.79 9.49
CA PRO A 220 6.53 13.98 9.77
C PRO A 220 7.82 14.65 9.27
N PRO A 221 8.92 14.62 10.02
CA PRO A 221 10.23 14.97 9.48
C PRO A 221 10.56 14.09 8.27
N PHE A 222 11.26 14.62 7.27
CA PHE A 222 11.55 13.90 6.02
C PHE A 222 12.27 12.58 6.26
N HIS A 223 13.28 12.56 7.12
CA HIS A 223 14.03 11.35 7.46
C HIS A 223 13.15 10.23 8.05
N VAL A 224 12.03 10.57 8.68
CA VAL A 224 11.07 9.56 9.19
C VAL A 224 10.31 8.91 8.03
N ILE A 225 9.89 9.71 7.02
CA ILE A 225 9.24 9.19 5.80
C ILE A 225 10.21 8.31 5.03
N ALA A 226 11.39 8.85 4.70
CA ALA A 226 12.42 8.15 3.94
C ALA A 226 12.81 6.82 4.61
N ARG A 227 13.07 6.83 5.92
CA ARG A 227 13.41 5.63 6.67
C ARG A 227 12.32 4.57 6.59
N ARG A 228 11.03 4.96 6.76
CA ARG A 228 9.91 4.00 6.73
C ARG A 228 9.66 3.43 5.36
N LEU A 229 9.88 4.20 4.30
CA LEU A 229 9.84 3.70 2.93
C LEU A 229 10.97 2.72 2.66
N LEU A 230 12.21 3.07 3.04
CA LEU A 230 13.37 2.20 2.89
C LEU A 230 13.20 0.87 3.63
N ASP A 231 12.82 0.93 4.92
CA ASP A 231 12.57 -0.27 5.73
C ASP A 231 11.50 -1.15 5.05
N ARG A 232 10.37 -0.55 4.59
CA ARG A 232 9.29 -1.28 3.92
C ARG A 232 9.72 -1.88 2.58
N ILE A 233 10.45 -1.15 1.74
CA ILE A 233 10.90 -1.63 0.42
C ILE A 233 11.93 -2.75 0.59
N ALA A 234 12.88 -2.60 1.53
CA ALA A 234 13.87 -3.62 1.83
C ALA A 234 13.21 -4.94 2.31
N GLU A 235 12.25 -4.83 3.24
CA GLU A 235 11.52 -5.98 3.76
C GLU A 235 10.63 -6.64 2.68
N LEU A 236 9.90 -5.85 1.89
CA LEU A 236 9.10 -6.39 0.77
C LEU A 236 9.98 -7.08 -0.27
N SER A 237 11.15 -6.51 -0.56
CA SER A 237 12.12 -7.11 -1.47
C SER A 237 12.68 -8.42 -0.91
N LEU A 238 13.05 -8.44 0.36
CA LEU A 238 13.63 -9.62 1.01
C LEU A 238 12.67 -10.82 1.02
N PHE A 239 11.37 -10.56 1.24
CA PHE A 239 10.40 -11.64 1.49
C PHE A 239 9.54 -12.01 0.28
N PHE A 240 9.46 -11.15 -0.73
CA PHE A 240 8.52 -11.33 -1.83
C PHE A 240 9.11 -11.11 -3.22
N HIS A 241 10.44 -11.02 -3.34
CA HIS A 241 11.15 -10.99 -4.63
C HIS A 241 12.23 -12.05 -4.64
N ASP A 242 12.54 -12.58 -5.81
CA ASP A 242 13.59 -13.62 -6.00
C ASP A 242 14.97 -13.13 -5.55
N THR A 243 15.23 -11.83 -5.74
CA THR A 243 16.50 -11.21 -5.39
C THR A 243 16.25 -10.00 -4.50
N PRO A 244 16.73 -10.02 -3.25
CA PRO A 244 16.65 -8.86 -2.36
C PRO A 244 17.41 -7.66 -2.92
N LEU A 245 16.89 -6.46 -2.72
CA LEU A 245 17.55 -5.23 -3.15
C LEU A 245 18.79 -4.93 -2.29
N ALA A 246 19.90 -4.61 -2.94
CA ALA A 246 21.11 -4.15 -2.29
C ALA A 246 21.02 -2.65 -2.00
N LEU A 247 20.30 -2.28 -0.91
CA LEU A 247 20.13 -0.89 -0.49
C LEU A 247 21.15 -0.51 0.60
N ASP A 248 21.92 0.56 0.38
CA ASP A 248 22.68 1.19 1.46
C ASP A 248 21.75 2.03 2.36
N ILE A 249 20.98 1.33 3.20
CA ILE A 249 20.02 1.96 4.09
C ILE A 249 20.67 3.00 5.02
N ARG A 250 21.95 2.80 5.38
CA ARG A 250 22.66 3.71 6.28
C ARG A 250 22.97 5.04 5.60
N ALA A 251 23.48 5.01 4.36
CA ALA A 251 23.75 6.20 3.57
C ALA A 251 22.46 6.99 3.28
N TRP A 252 21.38 6.29 2.91
CA TRP A 252 20.07 6.90 2.69
C TRP A 252 19.51 7.58 3.95
N LYS A 253 19.63 6.95 5.09
CA LYS A 253 19.19 7.54 6.38
C LYS A 253 19.96 8.80 6.70
N HIS A 254 21.27 8.76 6.55
CA HIS A 254 22.12 9.92 6.84
C HIS A 254 21.79 11.11 5.90
N ALA A 255 21.72 10.87 4.58
CA ALA A 255 21.38 11.92 3.61
C ALA A 255 19.98 12.52 3.88
N SER A 256 19.02 11.72 4.32
CA SER A 256 17.66 12.21 4.61
C SER A 256 17.54 13.15 5.80
N GLU A 257 18.53 13.18 6.70
CA GLU A 257 18.58 14.07 7.88
C GLU A 257 18.85 15.52 7.49
N ALA A 258 19.49 15.75 6.33
CA ALA A 258 19.76 17.09 5.81
C ALA A 258 18.52 17.77 5.22
N ILE A 259 17.47 17.01 4.90
CA ILE A 259 16.23 17.54 4.33
C ILE A 259 15.34 18.13 5.44
N ARG A 260 14.97 19.40 5.27
CA ARG A 260 14.21 20.15 6.27
C ARG A 260 12.74 20.28 5.89
N LEU A 261 11.84 20.14 6.87
CA LEU A 261 10.44 20.53 6.74
C LEU A 261 10.38 22.08 6.78
N VAL A 262 9.84 22.70 5.74
CA VAL A 262 9.77 24.18 5.62
C VAL A 262 8.35 24.71 5.73
N GLU A 263 7.35 23.92 5.33
CA GLU A 263 5.94 24.31 5.43
C GLU A 263 5.07 23.08 5.67
N SER A 264 3.98 23.25 6.41
CA SER A 264 3.03 22.15 6.61
C SER A 264 1.61 22.63 6.89
N HIS A 265 0.65 21.99 6.22
CA HIS A 265 -0.79 22.13 6.42
C HIS A 265 -1.38 20.73 6.70
N VAL A 266 -0.89 20.07 7.74
CA VAL A 266 -1.38 18.75 8.13
C VAL A 266 -2.29 18.85 9.35
N THR A 267 -3.30 17.98 9.38
CA THR A 267 -4.22 17.84 10.49
C THR A 267 -4.29 16.38 10.94
N PRO A 268 -4.44 16.13 12.26
CA PRO A 268 -4.73 14.79 12.74
C PRO A 268 -6.08 14.30 12.20
N TYR A 269 -6.12 13.07 11.75
CA TYR A 269 -7.34 12.39 11.33
C TYR A 269 -7.50 11.12 12.16
N ASP A 270 -8.45 11.10 13.07
CA ASP A 270 -8.75 9.96 13.92
C ASP A 270 -10.00 9.22 13.42
N TRP A 271 -9.89 7.90 13.31
CA TRP A 271 -11.01 7.03 13.06
C TRP A 271 -10.90 5.75 13.89
N GLU A 272 -12.03 5.15 14.15
CA GLU A 272 -12.10 3.94 14.93
C GLU A 272 -12.57 2.77 14.07
N ARG A 273 -11.99 1.61 14.30
CA ARG A 273 -12.49 0.35 13.76
C ARG A 273 -12.73 -0.66 14.87
N TYR A 274 -13.66 -1.56 14.64
CA TYR A 274 -13.78 -2.76 15.44
C TYR A 274 -12.92 -3.87 14.83
N SER A 275 -12.02 -4.47 15.62
CA SER A 275 -11.24 -5.64 15.23
C SER A 275 -11.97 -6.90 15.65
N SER A 276 -12.54 -7.64 14.71
CA SER A 276 -13.20 -8.92 15.00
C SER A 276 -12.21 -9.97 15.56
N ARG A 277 -10.95 -9.95 15.14
CA ARG A 277 -9.89 -10.84 15.67
C ARG A 277 -9.57 -10.55 17.14
N GLN A 278 -9.42 -9.27 17.50
CA GLN A 278 -9.07 -8.86 18.86
C GLN A 278 -10.28 -8.51 19.71
N ARG A 279 -11.49 -8.53 19.14
CA ARG A 279 -12.77 -8.17 19.79
C ARG A 279 -12.72 -6.82 20.51
N THR A 280 -11.98 -5.86 19.96
CA THR A 280 -11.77 -4.53 20.56
C THR A 280 -11.89 -3.41 19.52
N ARG A 281 -12.24 -2.21 20.00
CA ARG A 281 -12.17 -1.00 19.18
C ARG A 281 -10.74 -0.49 19.17
N MET A 282 -10.23 -0.20 17.99
CA MET A 282 -8.87 0.31 17.77
C MET A 282 -8.93 1.68 17.12
N LYS A 283 -8.22 2.63 17.70
CA LYS A 283 -7.97 3.91 17.03
C LYS A 283 -6.86 3.76 16.00
N LEU A 284 -7.16 4.12 14.77
CA LEU A 284 -6.23 4.06 13.64
C LEU A 284 -6.04 5.47 13.07
N GLY A 285 -5.68 6.42 13.94
CA GLY A 285 -5.40 7.78 13.56
C GLY A 285 -4.05 7.93 12.86
N GLY A 286 -3.91 9.00 12.12
CA GLY A 286 -2.70 9.47 11.44
C GLY A 286 -2.83 10.94 11.11
N VAL A 287 -2.02 11.45 10.20
CA VAL A 287 -2.10 12.82 9.70
C VAL A 287 -2.47 12.84 8.23
N VAL A 288 -3.23 13.85 7.80
CA VAL A 288 -3.57 14.13 6.40
C VAL A 288 -3.27 15.60 6.10
N GLY A 289 -3.08 15.96 4.83
CA GLY A 289 -2.78 17.33 4.39
C GLY A 289 -1.45 17.40 3.65
N THR A 290 -0.80 18.56 3.62
CA THR A 290 0.42 18.78 2.84
C THR A 290 1.62 19.10 3.73
N ALA A 291 2.79 18.67 3.28
CA ALA A 291 4.08 18.96 3.92
C ALA A 291 5.12 19.22 2.84
N THR A 292 5.78 20.39 2.92
CA THR A 292 6.82 20.83 1.98
C THR A 292 8.19 20.69 2.63
N TYR A 293 9.09 20.07 1.90
CA TYR A 293 10.47 19.80 2.31
C TYR A 293 11.45 20.55 1.41
N ALA A 294 12.60 20.95 1.96
CA ALA A 294 13.67 21.63 1.24
C ALA A 294 15.03 21.00 1.49
N GLY A 295 15.85 20.94 0.44
CA GLY A 295 17.19 20.38 0.44
C GLY A 295 17.49 19.67 -0.89
N ASP A 296 18.55 18.88 -0.92
CA ASP A 296 18.86 18.03 -2.08
C ASP A 296 17.91 16.83 -2.13
N LEU A 297 16.79 16.99 -2.84
CA LEU A 297 15.70 16.03 -2.91
C LEU A 297 15.80 15.08 -4.10
N ALA A 298 16.61 15.43 -5.11
CA ALA A 298 16.76 14.61 -6.33
C ALA A 298 17.09 13.13 -6.04
N PRO A 299 18.03 12.80 -5.13
CA PRO A 299 18.36 11.41 -4.82
C PRO A 299 17.18 10.60 -4.25
N PHE A 300 16.19 11.28 -3.64
CA PHE A 300 15.05 10.62 -3.00
C PHE A 300 13.84 10.41 -3.92
N LEU A 301 13.83 11.01 -5.12
CA LEU A 301 12.70 10.90 -6.05
C LEU A 301 12.37 9.45 -6.44
N PRO A 302 13.34 8.55 -6.72
CA PRO A 302 13.03 7.13 -6.96
C PRO A 302 12.35 6.45 -5.79
N LEU A 303 12.81 6.72 -4.56
CA LEU A 303 12.22 6.21 -3.34
C LEU A 303 10.79 6.72 -3.13
N LEU A 304 10.59 8.02 -3.32
CA LEU A 304 9.29 8.67 -3.15
C LEU A 304 8.29 8.23 -4.22
N SER A 305 8.70 8.11 -5.48
CA SER A 305 7.84 7.64 -6.57
C SER A 305 7.33 6.21 -6.35
N LEU A 306 8.20 5.33 -5.88
CA LEU A 306 7.81 3.97 -5.50
C LEU A 306 6.88 3.98 -4.29
N GLY A 307 7.14 4.87 -3.33
CA GLY A 307 6.33 5.05 -2.14
C GLY A 307 4.91 5.54 -2.39
N GLU A 308 4.64 6.31 -3.46
CA GLU A 308 3.27 6.70 -3.87
C GLU A 308 2.38 5.49 -4.15
N TRP A 309 2.98 4.39 -4.60
CA TRP A 309 2.27 3.14 -4.89
C TRP A 309 2.23 2.22 -3.68
N LEU A 310 3.29 2.17 -2.87
CA LEU A 310 3.42 1.27 -1.73
C LEU A 310 2.79 1.79 -0.44
N ASN A 311 2.43 3.07 -0.40
CA ASN A 311 2.04 3.80 0.81
C ASN A 311 3.13 3.79 1.90
N VAL A 312 3.09 4.74 2.83
CA VAL A 312 4.09 4.87 3.89
C VAL A 312 3.49 4.66 5.28
N GLY A 313 4.21 3.94 6.13
CA GLY A 313 3.84 3.76 7.53
C GLY A 313 2.93 2.57 7.81
N LYS A 314 2.27 2.59 8.98
CA LYS A 314 1.46 1.47 9.45
C LYS A 314 0.08 1.43 8.80
N GLY A 315 -0.35 0.24 8.45
CA GLY A 315 -1.71 0.01 7.94
C GLY A 315 -1.86 0.21 6.43
N ALA A 316 -0.80 0.11 5.64
CA ALA A 316 -0.84 0.21 4.18
C ALA A 316 -1.85 -0.76 3.54
N THR A 317 -2.02 -1.98 4.09
CA THR A 317 -3.04 -2.92 3.63
C THR A 317 -4.48 -2.46 3.80
N PHE A 318 -4.71 -1.41 4.59
CA PHE A 318 -5.99 -0.73 4.73
C PHE A 318 -6.07 0.54 3.88
N GLY A 319 -5.08 0.81 3.03
CA GLY A 319 -4.96 2.03 2.23
C GLY A 319 -4.45 3.25 3.01
N LEU A 320 -3.99 3.07 4.26
CA LEU A 320 -3.38 4.15 5.03
C LEU A 320 -2.00 4.52 4.48
N GLY A 321 -1.62 5.79 4.66
CA GLY A 321 -0.31 6.28 4.24
C GLY A 321 -0.16 6.51 2.73
N LYS A 322 -1.27 6.60 1.98
CA LYS A 322 -1.24 7.03 0.58
C LYS A 322 -0.88 8.50 0.51
N TYR A 323 0.11 8.82 -0.30
CA TYR A 323 0.52 10.18 -0.59
C TYR A 323 0.79 10.37 -2.08
N GLN A 324 0.97 11.60 -2.50
CA GLN A 324 1.41 12.00 -3.83
C GLN A 324 2.45 13.11 -3.73
N ILE A 325 3.38 13.13 -4.66
CA ILE A 325 4.22 14.29 -4.94
C ILE A 325 3.32 15.31 -5.62
N ALA A 326 2.97 16.40 -4.90
CA ALA A 326 1.99 17.38 -5.36
C ALA A 326 2.65 18.54 -6.12
N ASP A 327 3.86 18.90 -5.72
CA ASP A 327 4.61 20.02 -6.34
C ASP A 327 6.12 19.82 -6.14
N MET A 328 6.90 20.34 -7.10
CA MET A 328 8.38 20.35 -7.10
C MET A 328 8.88 21.66 -7.69
N ALA A 329 9.77 22.35 -6.95
CA ALA A 329 10.38 23.61 -7.36
C ALA A 329 11.90 23.65 -7.10
#